data_83ae674e8f80b128f61df6c012377805
#
_entry.id   83ae674e8f80b128f61df6c012377805
#
_cell.length_a   1.000
_cell.length_b   1.000
_cell.length_c   1.000
_cell.angle_alpha   90.00
_cell.angle_beta   90.00
_cell.angle_gamma   90.00
#
_symmetry.space_group_name_H-M   'P 1'
#
loop_
_entity.id
_entity.type
_entity.pdbx_description
1 polymer ?
#
loop_
_entity_poly.entity_id
_entity_poly.type
_entity_poly.pdbx_seq_one_letter_code
_entity_poly.pdbx_strand_id
1 'polypeptide(L)'
;PDQTIDLNTIFPISTIYFDSGVCKCPNASVGDTATISGTVYTVVDNTNLRTEVAADNFNLCISQVTDMDNLFLNDSTFNSNINFWDTSSVTTMQNTFDGAIIFDQPLDNWNVLNVTDMSNMFNDARVFNQDISSWTTSNVTDMSYMFRDAAVFNQDIGSWDISNVTNLKNMFDRGIFNQDIGNWDTSSVTDMSYMFRDAAVFNQDIG
;
A
#
# COMPACT_ATOMS: atom_id res chain seq x y z
N PRO A 1 51.85 -0.24 16.12
CA PRO A 1 50.82 0.27 15.23
C PRO A 1 49.59 -0.58 15.42
N ASP A 2 48.59 0.02 16.05
CA ASP A 2 47.26 -0.59 16.23
C ASP A 2 46.63 -0.72 14.86
N GLN A 3 46.49 -1.96 14.38
CA GLN A 3 45.69 -2.22 13.21
C GLN A 3 44.21 -2.18 13.68
N THR A 4 43.55 -1.07 13.43
CA THR A 4 42.09 -1.00 13.46
C THR A 4 41.56 -1.96 12.41
N ILE A 5 41.05 -3.09 12.84
CA ILE A 5 40.36 -4.04 11.96
C ILE A 5 39.06 -3.36 11.59
N ASP A 6 38.90 -2.95 10.32
CA ASP A 6 37.63 -2.49 9.79
C ASP A 6 36.71 -3.71 9.63
N LEU A 7 35.77 -3.86 10.58
CA LEU A 7 34.82 -4.97 10.60
C LEU A 7 33.92 -5.02 9.34
N ASN A 8 33.76 -3.89 8.64
CA ASN A 8 33.00 -3.81 7.39
C ASN A 8 33.71 -4.51 6.22
N THR A 9 35.05 -4.69 6.29
CA THR A 9 35.83 -5.45 5.28
C THR A 9 35.82 -6.95 5.53
N ILE A 10 35.48 -7.39 6.75
CA ILE A 10 35.50 -8.82 7.11
C ILE A 10 34.10 -9.45 6.94
N PHE A 11 33.06 -8.69 7.17
CA PHE A 11 31.68 -9.09 6.97
C PHE A 11 30.98 -8.01 6.15
N PRO A 12 30.88 -8.13 4.82
CA PRO A 12 30.07 -7.20 4.05
C PRO A 12 28.65 -7.28 4.60
N ILE A 13 28.18 -6.16 5.19
CA ILE A 13 26.79 -6.05 5.62
C ILE A 13 25.97 -6.27 4.37
N SER A 14 25.11 -7.29 4.38
CA SER A 14 24.20 -7.50 3.27
C SER A 14 23.42 -6.19 3.05
N THR A 15 23.48 -5.68 1.85
CA THR A 15 22.74 -4.47 1.47
C THR A 15 21.24 -4.71 1.41
N ILE A 16 20.84 -6.00 1.47
CA ILE A 16 19.44 -6.46 1.55
C ILE A 16 19.30 -7.20 2.88
N TYR A 17 18.36 -6.77 3.72
CA TYR A 17 18.11 -7.36 5.03
C TYR A 17 16.65 -7.21 5.43
N PHE A 18 16.21 -7.98 6.42
CA PHE A 18 14.88 -7.81 7.02
C PHE A 18 15.00 -7.05 8.35
N ASP A 19 14.13 -6.04 8.51
CA ASP A 19 13.90 -5.34 9.77
C ASP A 19 12.41 -5.39 10.09
N SER A 20 12.09 -5.99 11.25
CA SER A 20 10.71 -6.09 11.73
C SER A 20 9.74 -6.70 10.69
N GLY A 21 10.21 -7.65 9.88
CA GLY A 21 9.42 -8.31 8.85
C GLY A 21 9.38 -7.60 7.49
N VAL A 22 10.05 -6.45 7.35
CA VAL A 22 10.11 -5.66 6.12
C VAL A 22 11.47 -5.81 5.45
N CYS A 23 11.49 -6.05 4.14
CA CYS A 23 12.71 -6.19 3.33
C CYS A 23 13.29 -4.81 3.01
N LYS A 24 14.48 -4.52 3.54
CA LYS A 24 15.18 -3.23 3.40
C LYS A 24 16.39 -3.35 2.49
N CYS A 25 16.55 -2.39 1.57
CA CYS A 25 17.70 -2.31 0.66
C CYS A 25 18.08 -0.85 0.29
N PRO A 26 18.20 0.08 1.26
CA PRO A 26 18.30 1.51 0.95
C PRO A 26 19.58 1.89 0.18
N ASN A 27 20.64 1.09 0.28
CA ASN A 27 21.95 1.38 -0.32
C ASN A 27 22.40 0.30 -1.32
N ALA A 28 21.53 -0.64 -1.68
CA ALA A 28 21.83 -1.66 -2.67
C ALA A 28 21.68 -1.10 -4.09
N SER A 29 22.35 -1.72 -5.07
CA SER A 29 22.15 -1.38 -6.46
C SER A 29 20.96 -2.14 -7.03
N VAL A 30 20.23 -1.51 -7.96
CA VAL A 30 19.14 -2.20 -8.70
C VAL A 30 19.69 -3.44 -9.39
N GLY A 31 19.02 -4.58 -9.23
CA GLY A 31 19.45 -5.89 -9.71
C GLY A 31 20.34 -6.66 -8.74
N ASP A 32 20.82 -6.05 -7.64
CA ASP A 32 21.49 -6.81 -6.59
C ASP A 32 20.54 -7.86 -6.00
N THR A 33 21.10 -9.00 -5.60
CA THR A 33 20.33 -10.08 -5.00
C THR A 33 20.95 -10.55 -3.68
N ALA A 34 20.11 -11.03 -2.77
CA ALA A 34 20.56 -11.74 -1.57
C ALA A 34 19.67 -12.96 -1.31
N THR A 35 20.29 -14.05 -0.83
CA THR A 35 19.54 -15.21 -0.36
C THR A 35 19.36 -15.12 1.15
N ILE A 36 18.11 -14.98 1.58
CA ILE A 36 17.75 -14.87 2.99
C ILE A 36 16.78 -16.02 3.33
N SER A 37 17.16 -16.87 4.26
CA SER A 37 16.36 -18.05 4.66
C SER A 37 15.96 -18.95 3.48
N GLY A 38 16.83 -19.06 2.45
CA GLY A 38 16.61 -19.90 1.27
C GLY A 38 15.81 -19.24 0.14
N THR A 39 15.31 -18.01 0.33
CA THR A 39 14.63 -17.22 -0.70
C THR A 39 15.56 -16.17 -1.27
N VAL A 40 15.60 -16.04 -2.59
CA VAL A 40 16.35 -14.97 -3.28
C VAL A 40 15.48 -13.73 -3.38
N TYR A 41 15.99 -12.61 -2.87
CA TYR A 41 15.36 -11.29 -2.99
C TYR A 41 16.16 -10.43 -3.97
N THR A 42 15.45 -9.70 -4.84
CA THR A 42 16.04 -8.83 -5.87
C THR A 42 15.71 -7.37 -5.58
N VAL A 43 16.69 -6.49 -5.66
CA VAL A 43 16.50 -5.04 -5.53
C VAL A 43 15.88 -4.46 -6.80
N VAL A 44 14.83 -3.68 -6.63
CA VAL A 44 14.13 -3.02 -7.73
C VAL A 44 13.90 -1.54 -7.45
N ASP A 45 13.73 -0.78 -8.52
CA ASP A 45 13.23 0.59 -8.52
C ASP A 45 12.03 0.74 -9.48
N ASN A 46 11.60 1.98 -9.75
CA ASN A 46 10.47 2.23 -10.66
C ASN A 46 10.70 1.71 -12.09
N THR A 47 11.96 1.51 -12.52
CA THR A 47 12.27 1.14 -13.92
C THR A 47 12.06 -0.34 -14.20
N ASN A 48 12.25 -1.21 -13.21
CA ASN A 48 12.16 -2.66 -13.39
C ASN A 48 11.09 -3.37 -12.53
N LEU A 49 10.51 -2.70 -11.52
CA LEU A 49 9.46 -3.27 -10.67
C LEU A 49 8.36 -3.96 -11.48
N ARG A 50 7.79 -3.25 -12.47
CA ARG A 50 6.69 -3.77 -13.27
C ARG A 50 7.09 -4.96 -14.15
N THR A 51 8.35 -5.03 -14.56
CA THR A 51 8.90 -6.18 -15.33
C THR A 51 8.99 -7.42 -14.45
N GLU A 52 9.48 -7.26 -13.21
CA GLU A 52 9.57 -8.36 -12.24
C GLU A 52 8.19 -8.87 -11.84
N VAL A 53 7.26 -7.96 -11.55
CA VAL A 53 5.87 -8.30 -11.22
C VAL A 53 5.19 -9.05 -12.38
N ALA A 54 5.38 -8.60 -13.63
CA ALA A 54 4.82 -9.27 -14.81
C ALA A 54 5.45 -10.65 -15.08
N ALA A 55 6.60 -10.95 -14.46
CA ALA A 55 7.24 -12.26 -14.48
C ALA A 55 6.87 -13.11 -13.24
N ASP A 56 5.84 -12.72 -12.48
CA ASP A 56 5.42 -13.36 -11.23
C ASP A 56 6.52 -13.43 -10.15
N ASN A 57 7.54 -12.56 -10.23
CA ASN A 57 8.54 -12.44 -9.20
C ASN A 57 8.12 -11.40 -8.16
N PHE A 58 7.72 -11.86 -6.96
CA PHE A 58 7.31 -10.99 -5.86
C PHE A 58 8.34 -10.93 -4.72
N ASN A 59 9.43 -11.71 -4.78
CA ASN A 59 10.51 -11.67 -3.80
C ASN A 59 11.41 -10.46 -4.06
N LEU A 60 10.85 -9.28 -3.90
CA LEU A 60 11.48 -8.00 -4.24
C LEU A 60 11.80 -7.18 -3.00
N CYS A 61 12.92 -6.49 -3.03
CA CYS A 61 13.24 -5.41 -2.12
C CYS A 61 12.97 -4.07 -2.83
N ILE A 62 11.94 -3.37 -2.39
CA ILE A 62 11.38 -2.19 -3.07
C ILE A 62 11.68 -0.86 -2.37
N SER A 63 12.66 -0.80 -1.45
CA SER A 63 12.95 0.44 -0.69
C SER A 63 13.26 1.67 -1.55
N GLN A 64 13.57 1.47 -2.84
CA GLN A 64 13.86 2.54 -3.81
C GLN A 64 12.69 2.86 -4.74
N VAL A 65 11.56 2.15 -4.58
CA VAL A 65 10.35 2.39 -5.38
C VAL A 65 9.58 3.57 -4.80
N THR A 66 9.19 4.49 -5.67
CA THR A 66 8.38 5.66 -5.30
C THR A 66 7.00 5.67 -5.97
N ASP A 67 6.79 4.83 -6.99
CA ASP A 67 5.60 4.79 -7.83
C ASP A 67 5.08 3.35 -7.95
N MET A 68 3.90 3.11 -7.37
CA MET A 68 3.16 1.84 -7.45
C MET A 68 1.87 1.96 -8.27
N ASP A 69 1.70 3.06 -9.03
CA ASP A 69 0.49 3.26 -9.82
C ASP A 69 0.23 2.11 -10.79
N ASN A 70 -1.00 1.61 -10.80
CA ASN A 70 -1.45 0.55 -11.69
C ASN A 70 -0.67 -0.79 -11.59
N LEU A 71 0.03 -1.05 -10.46
CA LEU A 71 0.97 -2.19 -10.38
C LEU A 71 0.27 -3.54 -10.60
N PHE A 72 -0.93 -3.73 -10.04
CA PHE A 72 -1.77 -4.93 -10.18
C PHE A 72 -3.14 -4.60 -10.81
N LEU A 73 -3.19 -3.53 -11.61
CA LEU A 73 -4.43 -3.07 -12.24
C LEU A 73 -5.06 -4.20 -13.09
N ASN A 74 -6.31 -4.56 -12.76
CA ASN A 74 -7.07 -5.64 -13.41
C ASN A 74 -6.41 -7.02 -13.35
N ASP A 75 -5.45 -7.23 -12.45
CA ASP A 75 -4.91 -8.57 -12.21
C ASP A 75 -5.88 -9.38 -11.33
N SER A 76 -6.83 -10.01 -12.00
CA SER A 76 -7.89 -10.79 -11.34
C SER A 76 -7.38 -12.08 -10.66
N THR A 77 -6.10 -12.40 -10.80
CA THR A 77 -5.47 -13.62 -10.27
C THR A 77 -4.46 -13.33 -9.18
N PHE A 78 -4.10 -12.07 -8.99
CA PHE A 78 -3.09 -11.68 -8.00
C PHE A 78 -3.60 -11.87 -6.56
N ASN A 79 -2.89 -12.67 -5.78
CA ASN A 79 -3.10 -12.83 -4.33
C ASN A 79 -1.80 -13.27 -3.61
N SER A 80 -0.62 -12.80 -4.07
CA SER A 80 0.64 -13.12 -3.42
C SER A 80 0.88 -12.24 -2.21
N ASN A 81 1.52 -12.80 -1.17
CA ASN A 81 1.89 -12.04 0.02
C ASN A 81 3.07 -11.09 -0.31
N ILE A 82 2.81 -9.80 -0.20
CA ILE A 82 3.77 -8.70 -0.39
C ILE A 82 3.84 -7.78 0.85
N ASN A 83 3.36 -8.25 2.00
CA ASN A 83 3.36 -7.47 3.24
C ASN A 83 4.77 -7.09 3.73
N PHE A 84 5.79 -7.82 3.29
CA PHE A 84 7.18 -7.55 3.60
C PHE A 84 7.83 -6.46 2.72
N TRP A 85 7.14 -5.92 1.74
CA TRP A 85 7.66 -4.84 0.90
C TRP A 85 7.83 -3.55 1.70
N ASP A 86 8.98 -2.88 1.54
CA ASP A 86 9.25 -1.57 2.14
C ASP A 86 8.66 -0.45 1.29
N THR A 87 7.46 -0.01 1.65
CA THR A 87 6.75 1.06 0.94
C THR A 87 7.07 2.47 1.44
N SER A 88 8.07 2.62 2.32
CA SER A 88 8.36 3.91 2.98
C SER A 88 8.80 5.03 2.03
N SER A 89 9.24 4.70 0.81
CA SER A 89 9.59 5.69 -0.23
C SER A 89 8.45 5.98 -1.21
N VAL A 90 7.35 5.21 -1.15
CA VAL A 90 6.25 5.32 -2.12
C VAL A 90 5.45 6.60 -1.90
N THR A 91 5.19 7.33 -2.99
CA THR A 91 4.46 8.60 -2.98
C THR A 91 3.09 8.52 -3.65
N THR A 92 2.86 7.49 -4.48
CA THR A 92 1.59 7.27 -5.17
C THR A 92 1.25 5.79 -5.26
N MET A 93 -0.02 5.46 -4.98
CA MET A 93 -0.59 4.11 -5.02
C MET A 93 -1.89 4.08 -5.83
N GLN A 94 -2.05 5.02 -6.78
CA GLN A 94 -3.24 5.10 -7.62
C GLN A 94 -3.48 3.77 -8.35
N ASN A 95 -4.70 3.24 -8.31
CA ASN A 95 -5.11 1.99 -8.97
C ASN A 95 -4.23 0.76 -8.64
N THR A 96 -3.46 0.75 -7.54
CA THR A 96 -2.49 -0.34 -7.27
C THR A 96 -3.14 -1.71 -7.29
N PHE A 97 -4.34 -1.88 -6.74
CA PHE A 97 -5.11 -3.12 -6.71
C PHE A 97 -6.49 -2.98 -7.38
N ASP A 98 -6.67 -1.98 -8.26
CA ASP A 98 -7.94 -1.79 -8.96
C ASP A 98 -8.25 -3.01 -9.83
N GLY A 99 -9.40 -3.64 -9.60
CA GLY A 99 -9.80 -4.88 -10.28
C GLY A 99 -9.04 -6.15 -9.85
N ALA A 100 -8.23 -6.11 -8.79
CA ALA A 100 -7.60 -7.29 -8.19
C ALA A 100 -8.63 -8.07 -7.35
N ILE A 101 -9.57 -8.72 -8.01
CA ILE A 101 -10.83 -9.23 -7.45
C ILE A 101 -10.68 -10.33 -6.39
N ILE A 102 -9.52 -11.00 -6.32
CA ILE A 102 -9.24 -12.06 -5.32
C ILE A 102 -8.14 -11.66 -4.32
N PHE A 103 -7.62 -10.43 -4.40
CA PHE A 103 -6.57 -9.97 -3.50
C PHE A 103 -7.10 -9.78 -2.08
N ASP A 104 -6.53 -10.51 -1.11
CA ASP A 104 -6.87 -10.41 0.32
C ASP A 104 -5.66 -10.76 1.21
N GLN A 105 -4.47 -10.23 0.86
CA GLN A 105 -3.29 -10.40 1.69
C GLN A 105 -3.09 -9.23 2.65
N PRO A 106 -2.49 -9.47 3.84
CA PRO A 106 -2.22 -8.41 4.81
C PRO A 106 -1.31 -7.34 4.21
N LEU A 107 -1.53 -6.09 4.65
CA LEU A 107 -0.76 -4.90 4.30
C LEU A 107 -0.42 -4.05 5.54
N ASP A 108 -0.49 -4.63 6.72
CA ASP A 108 -0.29 -3.96 8.01
C ASP A 108 1.16 -3.49 8.24
N ASN A 109 2.14 -4.07 7.51
CA ASN A 109 3.54 -3.59 7.52
C ASN A 109 3.80 -2.44 6.52
N TRP A 110 2.85 -2.11 5.66
CA TRP A 110 3.06 -1.04 4.69
C TRP A 110 3.09 0.33 5.36
N ASN A 111 4.14 1.10 5.06
CA ASN A 111 4.26 2.49 5.46
C ASN A 111 3.74 3.40 4.34
N VAL A 112 2.61 4.04 4.58
CA VAL A 112 1.96 4.93 3.61
C VAL A 112 2.14 6.42 3.92
N LEU A 113 3.02 6.75 4.87
CA LEU A 113 3.22 8.13 5.34
C LEU A 113 3.53 9.12 4.23
N ASN A 114 4.27 8.70 3.19
CA ASN A 114 4.66 9.56 2.07
C ASN A 114 3.66 9.54 0.90
N VAL A 115 2.61 8.72 0.97
CA VAL A 115 1.63 8.59 -0.11
C VAL A 115 0.69 9.81 -0.12
N THR A 116 0.50 10.39 -1.31
CA THR A 116 -0.38 11.53 -1.54
C THR A 116 -1.62 11.18 -2.35
N ASP A 117 -1.58 10.11 -3.15
CA ASP A 117 -2.68 9.66 -3.99
C ASP A 117 -2.95 8.17 -3.76
N MET A 118 -4.17 7.85 -3.28
CA MET A 118 -4.71 6.51 -3.09
C MET A 118 -5.99 6.29 -3.92
N SER A 119 -6.22 7.13 -4.94
CA SER A 119 -7.42 7.02 -5.76
C SER A 119 -7.53 5.64 -6.43
N ASN A 120 -8.71 5.05 -6.38
CA ASN A 120 -9.02 3.70 -6.91
C ASN A 120 -8.15 2.54 -6.34
N MET A 121 -7.39 2.74 -5.25
CA MET A 121 -6.40 1.74 -4.81
C MET A 121 -6.99 0.33 -4.64
N PHE A 122 -8.21 0.20 -4.15
CA PHE A 122 -8.95 -1.06 -3.96
C PHE A 122 -10.31 -1.05 -4.68
N ASN A 123 -10.46 -0.26 -5.75
CA ASN A 123 -11.68 -0.27 -6.55
C ASN A 123 -11.89 -1.68 -7.15
N ASP A 124 -13.10 -2.22 -7.02
CA ASP A 124 -13.45 -3.60 -7.45
C ASP A 124 -12.54 -4.72 -6.85
N ALA A 125 -11.85 -4.45 -5.72
CA ALA A 125 -11.14 -5.47 -4.94
C ALA A 125 -12.15 -6.22 -4.05
N ARG A 126 -12.91 -7.14 -4.67
CA ARG A 126 -14.17 -7.67 -4.15
C ARG A 126 -14.07 -8.44 -2.84
N VAL A 127 -12.91 -9.03 -2.54
CA VAL A 127 -12.71 -9.85 -1.34
C VAL A 127 -11.76 -9.21 -0.32
N PHE A 128 -11.17 -8.06 -0.66
CA PHE A 128 -10.23 -7.37 0.23
C PHE A 128 -10.93 -6.89 1.50
N ASN A 129 -10.47 -7.40 2.66
CA ASN A 129 -10.97 -6.99 3.97
C ASN A 129 -9.88 -7.06 5.06
N GLN A 130 -8.62 -6.77 4.72
CA GLN A 130 -7.53 -6.78 5.68
C GLN A 130 -7.50 -5.51 6.53
N ASP A 131 -6.99 -5.64 7.76
CA ASP A 131 -6.82 -4.51 8.67
C ASP A 131 -5.72 -3.57 8.18
N ILE A 132 -6.13 -2.33 7.90
CA ILE A 132 -5.28 -1.21 7.48
C ILE A 132 -5.47 0.01 8.40
N SER A 133 -6.01 -0.19 9.58
CA SER A 133 -6.27 0.86 10.59
C SER A 133 -4.99 1.56 11.06
N SER A 134 -3.84 0.87 10.99
CA SER A 134 -2.52 1.40 11.37
C SER A 134 -1.91 2.37 10.37
N TRP A 135 -2.48 2.53 9.18
CA TRP A 135 -1.93 3.41 8.15
C TRP A 135 -1.97 4.88 8.56
N THR A 136 -0.85 5.58 8.39
CA THR A 136 -0.75 7.03 8.63
C THR A 136 -1.07 7.78 7.35
N THR A 137 -2.29 8.32 7.24
CA THR A 137 -2.85 8.90 6.01
C THR A 137 -2.73 10.41 5.90
N SER A 138 -2.05 11.06 6.85
CA SER A 138 -2.02 12.52 7.00
C SER A 138 -1.49 13.30 5.78
N ASN A 139 -0.81 12.66 4.83
CA ASN A 139 -0.34 13.31 3.60
C ASN A 139 -1.21 13.01 2.37
N VAL A 140 -2.24 12.17 2.50
CA VAL A 140 -3.10 11.79 1.38
C VAL A 140 -4.03 12.96 1.04
N THR A 141 -4.13 13.25 -0.28
CA THR A 141 -4.98 14.32 -0.81
C THR A 141 -6.13 13.81 -1.67
N ASP A 142 -6.00 12.60 -2.26
CA ASP A 142 -7.05 11.97 -3.06
C ASP A 142 -7.29 10.52 -2.62
N MET A 143 -8.53 10.23 -2.19
CA MET A 143 -9.04 8.89 -1.86
C MET A 143 -10.29 8.54 -2.70
N SER A 144 -10.47 9.22 -3.84
CA SER A 144 -11.64 8.98 -4.68
C SER A 144 -11.68 7.54 -5.19
N TYR A 145 -12.85 6.93 -5.16
CA TYR A 145 -13.09 5.54 -5.60
C TYR A 145 -12.29 4.47 -4.84
N MET A 146 -11.61 4.79 -3.73
CA MET A 146 -10.63 3.89 -3.09
C MET A 146 -11.22 2.52 -2.76
N PHE A 147 -12.45 2.43 -2.30
CA PHE A 147 -13.16 1.19 -1.96
C PHE A 147 -14.47 1.02 -2.74
N ARG A 148 -14.57 1.65 -3.91
CA ARG A 148 -15.74 1.47 -4.77
C ARG A 148 -15.86 0.00 -5.20
N ASP A 149 -17.07 -0.57 -5.16
CA ASP A 149 -17.31 -1.98 -5.51
C ASP A 149 -16.46 -2.99 -4.67
N ALA A 150 -15.82 -2.55 -3.54
CA ALA A 150 -15.16 -3.42 -2.57
C ALA A 150 -16.21 -4.13 -1.71
N ALA A 151 -16.70 -5.25 -2.22
CA ALA A 151 -17.95 -5.88 -1.79
C ALA A 151 -17.99 -6.38 -0.34
N VAL A 152 -16.81 -6.55 0.30
CA VAL A 152 -16.71 -7.06 1.69
C VAL A 152 -15.91 -6.15 2.62
N PHE A 153 -15.32 -5.06 2.11
CA PHE A 153 -14.50 -4.18 2.93
C PHE A 153 -15.32 -3.49 4.02
N ASN A 154 -14.96 -3.75 5.27
CA ASN A 154 -15.62 -3.14 6.44
C ASN A 154 -14.66 -3.03 7.65
N GLN A 155 -13.39 -2.66 7.44
CA GLN A 155 -12.44 -2.44 8.52
C GLN A 155 -12.58 -1.06 9.15
N ASP A 156 -12.24 -0.96 10.43
CA ASP A 156 -12.25 0.31 11.17
C ASP A 156 -11.11 1.21 10.69
N ILE A 157 -11.48 2.27 9.99
CA ILE A 157 -10.59 3.32 9.49
C ILE A 157 -10.94 4.70 10.09
N GLY A 158 -11.72 4.73 11.16
CA GLY A 158 -12.13 5.96 11.83
C GLY A 158 -10.97 6.77 12.43
N SER A 159 -9.81 6.11 12.65
CA SER A 159 -8.57 6.76 13.13
C SER A 159 -7.74 7.43 12.02
N TRP A 160 -8.09 7.26 10.75
CA TRP A 160 -7.35 7.89 9.66
C TRP A 160 -7.42 9.41 9.72
N ASP A 161 -6.29 10.06 9.56
CA ASP A 161 -6.22 11.51 9.39
C ASP A 161 -6.51 11.86 7.93
N ILE A 162 -7.68 12.44 7.69
CA ILE A 162 -8.11 12.89 6.35
C ILE A 162 -8.12 14.41 6.21
N SER A 163 -7.53 15.14 7.14
CA SER A 163 -7.56 16.63 7.18
C SER A 163 -6.97 17.29 5.92
N ASN A 164 -6.12 16.59 5.17
CA ASN A 164 -5.58 17.05 3.89
C ASN A 164 -6.29 16.48 2.67
N VAL A 165 -7.27 15.59 2.83
CA VAL A 165 -7.99 15.00 1.72
C VAL A 165 -8.94 16.00 1.10
N THR A 166 -8.86 16.17 -0.22
CA THR A 166 -9.71 17.08 -0.98
C THR A 166 -10.80 16.37 -1.78
N ASN A 167 -10.64 15.06 -2.01
CA ASN A 167 -11.51 14.28 -2.89
C ASN A 167 -11.84 12.91 -2.27
N LEU A 168 -13.12 12.69 -1.93
CA LEU A 168 -13.70 11.44 -1.41
C LEU A 168 -14.79 10.89 -2.35
N LYS A 169 -14.82 11.38 -3.61
CA LYS A 169 -15.84 10.95 -4.57
C LYS A 169 -15.91 9.44 -4.71
N ASN A 170 -17.12 8.86 -4.62
CA ASN A 170 -17.38 7.43 -4.77
C ASN A 170 -16.59 6.51 -3.84
N MET A 171 -15.99 6.99 -2.74
CA MET A 171 -15.05 6.20 -1.93
C MET A 171 -15.63 4.86 -1.46
N PHE A 172 -16.90 4.81 -1.07
CA PHE A 172 -17.61 3.60 -0.61
C PHE A 172 -18.83 3.24 -1.47
N ASP A 173 -18.86 3.72 -2.72
CA ASP A 173 -19.93 3.45 -3.65
C ASP A 173 -20.11 1.92 -3.85
N ARG A 174 -21.34 1.40 -3.70
CA ARG A 174 -21.75 0.00 -3.85
C ARG A 174 -21.07 -1.01 -2.90
N GLY A 175 -20.43 -0.53 -1.83
CA GLY A 175 -19.81 -1.36 -0.80
C GLY A 175 -20.74 -1.67 0.37
N ILE A 176 -20.20 -2.42 1.34
CA ILE A 176 -20.89 -2.74 2.61
C ILE A 176 -20.27 -2.00 3.81
N PHE A 177 -19.42 -1.01 3.56
CA PHE A 177 -18.76 -0.26 4.62
C PHE A 177 -19.78 0.35 5.59
N ASN A 178 -19.58 0.11 6.88
CA ASN A 178 -20.46 0.61 7.95
C ASN A 178 -19.70 0.85 9.27
N GLN A 179 -18.47 1.37 9.22
CA GLN A 179 -17.73 1.74 10.41
C GLN A 179 -17.89 3.21 10.73
N ASP A 180 -17.65 3.55 12.01
CA ASP A 180 -17.73 4.93 12.50
C ASP A 180 -16.62 5.81 11.93
N ILE A 181 -16.98 6.84 11.21
CA ILE A 181 -16.11 7.87 10.64
C ILE A 181 -16.55 9.29 11.05
N GLY A 182 -17.36 9.40 12.09
CA GLY A 182 -17.88 10.70 12.57
C GLY A 182 -16.80 11.67 13.10
N ASN A 183 -15.58 11.17 13.35
CA ASN A 183 -14.44 11.99 13.77
C ASN A 183 -13.58 12.51 12.60
N TRP A 184 -13.91 12.20 11.36
CA TRP A 184 -13.12 12.66 10.21
C TRP A 184 -13.22 14.17 10.03
N ASP A 185 -12.08 14.86 9.96
CA ASP A 185 -12.03 16.29 9.59
C ASP A 185 -12.17 16.43 8.07
N THR A 186 -13.39 16.77 7.65
CA THR A 186 -13.72 16.95 6.22
C THR A 186 -13.57 18.40 5.74
N SER A 187 -12.97 19.28 6.54
CA SER A 187 -12.89 20.73 6.23
C SER A 187 -12.14 21.07 4.94
N SER A 188 -11.23 20.19 4.49
CA SER A 188 -10.50 20.34 3.22
C SER A 188 -11.21 19.71 2.03
N VAL A 189 -12.25 18.90 2.25
CA VAL A 189 -12.89 18.12 1.18
C VAL A 189 -13.72 19.01 0.26
N THR A 190 -13.46 18.89 -1.03
CA THR A 190 -14.17 19.67 -2.07
C THR A 190 -15.13 18.82 -2.90
N ASP A 191 -14.92 17.49 -2.98
CA ASP A 191 -15.81 16.57 -3.69
C ASP A 191 -16.06 15.31 -2.84
N MET A 192 -17.30 15.12 -2.37
CA MET A 192 -17.83 13.90 -1.74
C MET A 192 -18.97 13.30 -2.56
N SER A 193 -19.08 13.67 -3.85
CA SER A 193 -20.18 13.19 -4.67
C SER A 193 -20.21 11.66 -4.74
N TYR A 194 -21.40 11.09 -4.53
CA TYR A 194 -21.65 9.65 -4.58
C TYR A 194 -20.84 8.81 -3.57
N MET A 195 -20.28 9.40 -2.51
CA MET A 195 -19.40 8.69 -1.55
C MET A 195 -20.03 7.39 -1.03
N PHE A 196 -21.32 7.39 -0.76
CA PHE A 196 -22.09 6.24 -0.26
C PHE A 196 -23.22 5.81 -1.22
N ARG A 197 -23.08 6.09 -2.53
CA ARG A 197 -24.09 5.69 -3.49
C ARG A 197 -24.23 4.16 -3.49
N ASP A 198 -25.47 3.66 -3.40
CA ASP A 198 -25.77 2.24 -3.35
C ASP A 198 -25.09 1.46 -2.19
N ALA A 199 -24.59 2.17 -1.16
CA ALA A 199 -24.07 1.59 0.07
C ALA A 199 -25.22 1.26 1.04
N ALA A 200 -25.91 0.17 0.76
CA ALA A 200 -27.22 -0.14 1.35
C ALA A 200 -27.23 -0.37 2.88
N VAL A 201 -26.07 -0.60 3.48
CA VAL A 201 -25.93 -0.90 4.92
C VAL A 201 -25.38 0.26 5.75
N PHE A 202 -24.85 1.30 5.09
CA PHE A 202 -24.26 2.44 5.79
C PHE A 202 -25.31 3.21 6.59
N ASN A 203 -25.13 3.29 7.91
CA ASN A 203 -26.07 3.97 8.81
C ASN A 203 -25.40 4.67 9.99
N GLN A 204 -24.10 5.02 9.85
CA GLN A 204 -23.37 5.71 10.90
C GLN A 204 -23.71 7.22 10.93
N ASP A 205 -23.55 7.84 12.10
CA ASP A 205 -23.64 9.29 12.25
C ASP A 205 -22.37 9.93 11.68
N ILE A 206 -22.54 10.90 10.79
CA ILE A 206 -21.43 11.61 10.14
C ILE A 206 -21.43 13.12 10.42
N GLY A 207 -22.20 13.57 11.42
CA GLY A 207 -22.26 14.96 11.87
C GLY A 207 -23.35 15.79 11.22
#